data_c0b13ca656b0dc40b4492d2b898f045a
#
_entry.id   c0b13ca656b0dc40b4492d2b898f045a
#
_cell.length_a   1.000
_cell.length_b   1.000
_cell.length_c   1.000
_cell.angle_alpha   90.00
_cell.angle_beta   90.00
_cell.angle_gamma   90.00
#
_symmetry.space_group_name_H-M   'P 1'
#
loop_
_entity.id
_entity.type
_entity.pdbx_description
1 polymer ?
#
loop_
_entity_poly.entity_id
_entity_poly.type
_entity_poly.pdbx_seq_one_letter_code
_entity_poly.pdbx_strand_id
1 'polypeptide(L)'
;MIKVSVCKNHEGVEYHSIDIGNLKRVSNEMYEANEDRYNSGKVFFGQCMQCAKGIKHRENSFQIICDYNTEIYVKRSHYEIAKSSPGFMECFDIGPECARRVKKACKEAGIDWKDYIFPYKKLEDVYPTK
;
A
#
# COMPACT_ATOMS: atom_id res chain seq x y z
N MET A 1 9.50 1.46 -15.56
CA MET A 1 9.10 2.66 -14.80
C MET A 1 7.62 2.58 -14.45
N ILE A 2 7.26 2.85 -13.20
CA ILE A 2 5.85 2.90 -12.81
C ILE A 2 5.18 4.13 -13.37
N LYS A 3 3.87 4.08 -13.51
CA LYS A 3 3.08 5.20 -14.02
C LYS A 3 1.68 5.16 -13.40
N VAL A 4 1.02 6.31 -13.43
CA VAL A 4 -0.36 6.42 -12.94
C VAL A 4 -1.30 5.78 -13.95
N SER A 5 -2.18 4.92 -13.44
CA SER A 5 -3.27 4.33 -14.23
C SER A 5 -4.58 5.01 -13.85
N VAL A 6 -5.44 5.20 -14.82
CA VAL A 6 -6.78 5.73 -14.59
C VAL A 6 -7.76 4.56 -14.59
N CYS A 7 -8.46 4.39 -13.48
CA CYS A 7 -9.44 3.33 -13.28
C CYS A 7 -10.83 3.94 -13.17
N LYS A 8 -11.87 3.14 -13.29
CA LYS A 8 -13.24 3.60 -13.08
C LYS A 8 -13.92 2.78 -12.01
N ASN A 9 -14.67 3.43 -11.15
CA ASN A 9 -15.46 2.76 -10.15
C ASN A 9 -16.75 2.19 -10.76
N HIS A 10 -17.61 1.61 -9.91
CA HIS A 10 -18.88 1.03 -10.34
C HIS A 10 -19.78 2.02 -11.08
N GLU A 11 -19.69 3.30 -10.77
CA GLU A 11 -20.51 4.35 -11.37
C GLU A 11 -19.84 5.02 -12.58
N GLY A 12 -18.68 4.53 -12.99
CA GLY A 12 -17.93 5.08 -14.10
C GLY A 12 -17.09 6.32 -13.77
N VAL A 13 -16.96 6.66 -12.47
CA VAL A 13 -16.15 7.80 -12.03
C VAL A 13 -14.68 7.39 -11.96
N GLU A 14 -13.80 8.23 -12.48
CA GLU A 14 -12.38 7.93 -12.58
C GLU A 14 -11.66 8.12 -11.24
N TYR A 15 -10.70 7.23 -10.97
CA TYR A 15 -9.76 7.37 -9.87
C TYR A 15 -8.38 6.87 -10.33
N HIS A 16 -7.34 7.33 -9.62
CA HIS A 16 -5.96 7.02 -10.00
C HIS A 16 -5.35 5.93 -9.12
N SER A 17 -4.48 5.14 -9.72
CA SER A 17 -3.71 4.12 -8.99
C SER A 17 -2.34 3.95 -9.63
N ILE A 18 -1.42 3.32 -8.89
CA ILE A 18 -0.13 2.89 -9.43
C ILE A 18 0.03 1.40 -9.18
N ASP A 19 0.63 0.71 -10.14
CA ASP A 19 0.95 -0.72 -10.03
C ASP A 19 2.42 -0.85 -9.69
N ILE A 20 2.71 -1.42 -8.52
CA ILE A 20 4.08 -1.59 -8.06
C ILE A 20 4.55 -3.04 -8.19
N GLY A 21 3.83 -3.88 -8.94
CA GLY A 21 4.14 -5.31 -9.05
C GLY A 21 5.57 -5.61 -9.49
N ASN A 22 6.13 -4.77 -10.35
CA ASN A 22 7.50 -4.92 -10.83
C ASN A 22 8.56 -4.51 -9.80
N LEU A 23 8.14 -3.93 -8.68
CA LEU A 23 9.05 -3.53 -7.61
C LEU A 23 9.13 -4.57 -6.51
N LYS A 24 8.52 -5.73 -6.69
CA LYS A 24 8.49 -6.77 -5.68
C LYS A 24 9.91 -7.16 -5.29
N ARG A 25 10.24 -6.91 -4.03
CA ARG A 25 11.60 -7.02 -3.51
C ARG A 25 12.03 -8.45 -3.19
N VAL A 26 11.10 -9.23 -2.70
CA VAL A 26 11.41 -10.54 -2.13
C VAL A 26 10.85 -11.67 -2.97
N SER A 27 11.54 -12.80 -2.98
CA SER A 27 11.05 -14.02 -3.60
C SER A 27 9.89 -14.59 -2.78
N ASN A 28 9.15 -15.53 -3.37
CA ASN A 28 8.09 -16.23 -2.65
C ASN A 28 8.64 -16.96 -1.43
N GLU A 29 9.83 -17.53 -1.55
CA GLU A 29 10.48 -18.23 -0.43
C GLU A 29 10.79 -17.28 0.71
N MET A 30 11.30 -16.09 0.40
CA MET A 30 11.59 -15.09 1.42
C MET A 30 10.29 -14.57 2.04
N TYR A 31 9.24 -14.39 1.25
CA TYR A 31 7.94 -13.98 1.75
C TYR A 31 7.43 -14.98 2.78
N GLU A 32 7.47 -16.26 2.46
CA GLU A 32 7.03 -17.33 3.36
C GLU A 32 7.87 -17.37 4.64
N ALA A 33 9.19 -17.21 4.52
CA ALA A 33 10.07 -17.19 5.67
C ALA A 33 9.77 -16.01 6.60
N ASN A 34 9.49 -14.85 6.04
CA ASN A 34 9.10 -13.67 6.81
C ASN A 34 7.76 -13.88 7.50
N GLU A 35 6.81 -14.51 6.82
CA GLU A 35 5.49 -14.80 7.38
C GLU A 35 5.60 -15.79 8.54
N ASP A 36 6.40 -16.84 8.37
CA ASP A 36 6.64 -17.81 9.46
C ASP A 36 7.24 -17.14 10.69
N ARG A 37 8.18 -16.23 10.48
CA ARG A 37 8.77 -15.48 11.59
C ARG A 37 7.74 -14.57 12.25
N TYR A 38 6.89 -13.92 11.46
CA TYR A 38 5.82 -13.08 12.00
C TYR A 38 4.87 -13.90 12.87
N ASN A 39 4.56 -15.13 12.46
CA ASN A 39 3.64 -16.02 13.16
C ASN A 39 4.29 -16.81 14.29
N SER A 40 5.57 -16.61 14.59
CA SER A 40 6.32 -17.42 15.56
C SER A 40 6.10 -17.04 17.02
N GLY A 41 5.16 -16.15 17.32
CA GLY A 41 4.83 -15.74 18.68
C GLY A 41 5.47 -14.45 19.14
N LYS A 42 6.28 -13.79 18.30
CA LYS A 42 6.82 -12.48 18.61
C LYS A 42 5.74 -11.42 18.44
N VAL A 43 5.80 -10.37 19.25
CA VAL A 43 4.82 -9.29 19.18
C VAL A 43 5.30 -8.23 18.19
N PHE A 44 4.45 -7.90 17.23
CA PHE A 44 4.69 -6.85 16.24
C PHE A 44 3.50 -5.90 16.21
N PHE A 45 3.74 -4.66 15.79
CA PHE A 45 2.67 -3.71 15.56
C PHE A 45 1.77 -4.15 14.41
N GLY A 46 2.36 -4.66 13.34
CA GLY A 46 1.63 -5.11 12.17
C GLY A 46 2.55 -5.91 11.25
N GLN A 47 2.05 -6.23 10.07
CA GLN A 47 2.80 -7.00 9.07
C GLN A 47 2.83 -6.23 7.76
N CYS A 48 4.00 -6.19 7.12
CA CYS A 48 4.13 -5.55 5.82
C CYS A 48 3.41 -6.37 4.75
N MET A 49 2.49 -5.76 4.05
CA MET A 49 1.73 -6.43 2.99
C MET A 49 2.61 -6.88 1.83
N GLN A 50 3.73 -6.21 1.58
CA GLN A 50 4.57 -6.48 0.41
C GLN A 50 5.65 -7.51 0.63
N CYS A 51 6.16 -7.66 1.84
CA CYS A 51 7.23 -8.63 2.12
C CYS A 51 6.96 -9.56 3.29
N ALA A 52 5.82 -9.40 3.96
CA ALA A 52 5.38 -10.19 5.11
C ALA A 52 6.22 -10.01 6.38
N LYS A 53 7.22 -9.12 6.38
CA LYS A 53 7.98 -8.82 7.60
C LYS A 53 7.12 -8.18 8.66
N GLY A 54 7.37 -8.56 9.93
CA GLY A 54 6.74 -7.89 11.06
C GLY A 54 7.23 -6.45 11.19
N ILE A 55 6.32 -5.55 11.48
CA ILE A 55 6.62 -4.14 11.72
C ILE A 55 6.65 -3.94 13.23
N LYS A 56 7.83 -3.58 13.78
CA LYS A 56 8.02 -3.48 15.22
C LYS A 56 7.46 -2.19 15.80
N HIS A 57 7.57 -1.10 15.07
CA HIS A 57 7.23 0.23 15.58
C HIS A 57 6.28 0.95 14.66
N ARG A 58 5.20 1.47 15.24
CA ARG A 58 4.17 2.21 14.52
C ARG A 58 4.74 3.38 13.73
N GLU A 59 5.67 4.11 14.31
CA GLU A 59 6.28 5.28 13.68
C GLU A 59 7.08 4.96 12.43
N ASN A 60 7.45 3.70 12.23
CA ASN A 60 8.16 3.24 11.05
C ASN A 60 7.23 2.61 10.02
N SER A 61 5.93 2.66 10.29
CA SER A 61 4.92 2.05 9.44
C SER A 61 4.36 3.09 8.47
N PHE A 62 4.01 2.61 7.28
CA PHE A 62 3.30 3.39 6.28
C PHE A 62 2.04 2.65 5.90
N GLN A 63 1.08 3.37 5.36
CA GLN A 63 -0.18 2.78 4.92
C GLN A 63 -0.41 3.02 3.44
N ILE A 64 -1.15 2.08 2.84
CA ILE A 64 -1.52 2.09 1.44
C ILE A 64 -3.00 1.74 1.34
N ILE A 65 -3.63 2.19 0.29
CA ILE A 65 -5.00 1.82 -0.04
C ILE A 65 -4.91 0.92 -1.26
N CYS A 66 -5.41 -0.31 -1.16
CA CYS A 66 -5.31 -1.27 -2.25
C CYS A 66 -6.64 -1.44 -2.97
N ASP A 67 -6.56 -1.63 -4.27
CA ASP A 67 -7.70 -1.98 -5.11
C ASP A 67 -7.85 -3.52 -5.16
N TYR A 68 -8.11 -4.10 -6.30
CA TYR A 68 -8.32 -5.54 -6.44
C TYR A 68 -7.07 -6.39 -6.21
N ASN A 69 -5.95 -5.78 -5.96
CA ASN A 69 -4.65 -6.44 -5.85
C ASN A 69 -3.79 -5.67 -4.86
N THR A 70 -3.06 -6.38 -4.00
CA THR A 70 -2.20 -5.75 -3.00
C THR A 70 -1.02 -4.98 -3.59
N GLU A 71 -0.78 -5.10 -4.88
CA GLU A 71 0.27 -4.38 -5.59
C GLU A 71 -0.27 -3.16 -6.33
N ILE A 72 -1.58 -2.89 -6.26
CA ILE A 72 -2.22 -1.74 -6.89
C ILE A 72 -2.58 -0.74 -5.79
N TYR A 73 -1.87 0.38 -5.75
CA TYR A 73 -2.06 1.40 -4.73
C TYR A 73 -2.92 2.54 -5.27
N VAL A 74 -4.02 2.81 -4.59
CA VAL A 74 -4.97 3.86 -4.96
C VAL A 74 -4.50 5.20 -4.43
N LYS A 75 -4.71 6.26 -5.21
CA LYS A 75 -4.42 7.62 -4.78
C LYS A 75 -5.30 7.94 -3.56
N ARG A 76 -4.66 8.40 -2.48
CA ARG A 76 -5.34 8.62 -1.20
C ARG A 76 -6.56 9.54 -1.33
N SER A 77 -6.44 10.64 -2.07
CA SER A 77 -7.53 11.58 -2.25
C SER A 77 -8.71 11.00 -3.05
N HIS A 78 -8.51 9.87 -3.71
CA HIS A 78 -9.56 9.18 -4.49
C HIS A 78 -10.20 8.01 -3.75
N TYR A 79 -9.95 7.90 -2.43
CA TYR A 79 -10.51 6.80 -1.62
C TYR A 79 -12.02 6.68 -1.77
N GLU A 80 -12.74 7.80 -1.64
CA GLU A 80 -14.21 7.79 -1.70
C GLU A 80 -14.74 7.31 -3.06
N ILE A 81 -14.01 7.60 -4.12
CA ILE A 81 -14.37 7.15 -5.46
C ILE A 81 -14.08 5.66 -5.62
N ALA A 82 -12.88 5.24 -5.19
CA ALA A 82 -12.41 3.86 -5.37
C ALA A 82 -13.19 2.85 -4.52
N LYS A 83 -13.69 3.25 -3.36
CA LYS A 83 -14.36 2.30 -2.45
C LYS A 83 -15.61 1.67 -3.02
N SER A 84 -16.21 2.26 -4.07
CA SER A 84 -17.34 1.65 -4.76
C SER A 84 -16.91 0.74 -5.92
N SER A 85 -15.60 0.56 -6.10
CA SER A 85 -15.09 -0.40 -7.08
C SER A 85 -15.33 -1.83 -6.57
N PRO A 86 -15.74 -2.78 -7.44
CA PRO A 86 -15.99 -4.16 -7.01
C PRO A 86 -14.80 -4.86 -6.37
N GLY A 87 -13.57 -4.47 -6.73
CA GLY A 87 -12.36 -5.10 -6.21
C GLY A 87 -11.68 -4.36 -5.08
N PHE A 88 -12.31 -3.37 -4.49
CA PHE A 88 -11.67 -2.54 -3.48
C PHE A 88 -11.32 -3.36 -2.23
N MET A 89 -10.07 -3.24 -1.79
CA MET A 89 -9.51 -4.08 -0.72
C MET A 89 -9.21 -3.36 0.60
N GLU A 90 -9.44 -2.08 0.70
CA GLU A 90 -9.17 -1.30 1.92
C GLU A 90 -7.69 -0.95 2.14
N CYS A 91 -7.36 -0.60 3.39
CA CYS A 91 -6.07 -0.08 3.78
C CYS A 91 -5.20 -1.16 4.41
N PHE A 92 -3.93 -1.16 4.08
CA PHE A 92 -2.96 -2.11 4.61
C PHE A 92 -1.69 -1.40 5.07
N ASP A 93 -0.87 -2.08 5.87
CA ASP A 93 0.41 -1.57 6.33
C ASP A 93 1.54 -2.02 5.42
N ILE A 94 2.53 -1.16 5.23
CA ILE A 94 3.81 -1.56 4.64
C ILE A 94 4.95 -1.07 5.52
N GLY A 95 6.03 -1.85 5.56
CA GLY A 95 7.20 -1.53 6.35
C GLY A 95 8.08 -0.48 5.68
N PRO A 96 9.05 0.08 6.44
CA PRO A 96 9.87 1.18 5.95
C PRO A 96 10.73 0.83 4.73
N GLU A 97 11.18 -0.39 4.62
CA GLU A 97 12.02 -0.81 3.48
C GLU A 97 11.22 -0.85 2.19
N CYS A 98 10.02 -1.43 2.23
CA CYS A 98 9.14 -1.48 1.07
C CYS A 98 8.65 -0.08 0.70
N ALA A 99 8.34 0.75 1.69
CA ALA A 99 7.97 2.14 1.47
C ALA A 99 9.09 2.91 0.77
N ARG A 100 10.34 2.68 1.18
CA ARG A 100 11.49 3.36 0.57
C ARG A 100 11.60 3.04 -0.93
N ARG A 101 11.39 1.78 -1.31
CA ARG A 101 11.42 1.37 -2.71
C ARG A 101 10.33 2.06 -3.53
N VAL A 102 9.14 2.12 -2.99
CA VAL A 102 8.02 2.76 -3.67
C VAL A 102 8.27 4.26 -3.82
N LYS A 103 8.77 4.91 -2.77
CA LYS A 103 9.12 6.34 -2.81
C LYS A 103 10.14 6.63 -3.92
N LYS A 104 11.19 5.81 -3.99
CA LYS A 104 12.22 5.97 -5.00
C LYS A 104 11.66 5.82 -6.42
N ALA A 105 10.85 4.79 -6.65
CA ALA A 105 10.25 4.54 -7.95
C ALA A 105 9.31 5.67 -8.36
N CYS A 106 8.54 6.20 -7.43
CA CYS A 106 7.67 7.35 -7.69
C CYS A 106 8.48 8.58 -8.09
N LYS A 107 9.54 8.88 -7.35
CA LYS A 107 10.41 10.03 -7.66
C LYS A 107 11.01 9.90 -9.06
N GLU A 108 11.48 8.71 -9.42
CA GLU A 108 12.05 8.45 -10.75
C GLU A 108 11.02 8.63 -11.86
N ALA A 109 9.75 8.36 -11.57
CA ALA A 109 8.66 8.47 -12.52
C ALA A 109 7.98 9.84 -12.53
N GLY A 110 8.42 10.77 -11.68
CA GLY A 110 7.79 12.09 -11.57
C GLY A 110 6.44 12.07 -10.87
N ILE A 111 6.20 11.04 -10.04
CA ILE A 111 4.94 10.87 -9.29
C ILE A 111 5.18 11.30 -7.85
N ASP A 112 4.25 12.05 -7.27
CA ASP A 112 4.32 12.41 -5.86
C ASP A 112 3.93 11.17 -5.02
N TRP A 113 4.92 10.56 -4.38
CA TRP A 113 4.69 9.34 -3.61
C TRP A 113 3.70 9.54 -2.46
N LYS A 114 3.58 10.76 -1.94
CA LYS A 114 2.66 11.07 -0.83
C LYS A 114 1.19 10.85 -1.19
N ASP A 115 0.88 10.81 -2.48
CA ASP A 115 -0.45 10.50 -2.96
C ASP A 115 -0.80 9.02 -2.81
N TYR A 116 0.21 8.14 -2.69
CA TYR A 116 -0.01 6.69 -2.77
C TYR A 116 0.45 5.92 -1.55
N ILE A 117 1.41 6.43 -0.79
CA ILE A 117 1.80 5.87 0.50
C ILE A 117 1.90 7.01 1.51
N PHE A 118 1.53 6.74 2.74
CA PHE A 118 1.48 7.80 3.76
C PHE A 118 1.81 7.22 5.13
N PRO A 119 2.39 8.02 6.04
CA PRO A 119 2.74 7.55 7.38
C PRO A 119 1.50 7.02 8.10
N TYR A 120 1.70 6.05 8.97
CA TYR A 120 0.60 5.49 9.77
C TYR A 120 -0.15 6.60 10.52
N LYS A 121 -1.46 6.51 10.47
CA LYS A 121 -2.37 7.41 11.18
C LYS A 121 -3.60 6.64 11.63
N LYS A 122 -4.34 7.21 12.52
CA LYS A 122 -5.64 6.66 12.90
C LYS A 122 -6.55 6.63 11.68
N LEU A 123 -7.49 5.71 11.66
CA LEU A 123 -8.36 5.50 10.51
C LEU A 123 -9.08 6.77 10.07
N GLU A 124 -9.59 7.55 11.01
CA GLU A 124 -10.30 8.79 10.70
C GLU A 124 -9.41 9.86 10.08
N ASP A 125 -8.09 9.76 10.27
CA ASP A 125 -7.14 10.68 9.65
C ASP A 125 -6.79 10.25 8.22
N VAL A 126 -6.91 8.94 7.95
CA VAL A 126 -6.64 8.37 6.62
C VAL A 126 -7.83 8.60 5.70
N TYR A 127 -9.03 8.43 6.22
CA TYR A 127 -10.28 8.54 5.49
C TYR A 127 -11.10 9.71 6.04
N PRO A 128 -10.81 10.93 5.62
CA PRO A 128 -11.57 12.08 6.11
C PRO A 128 -13.04 11.92 5.74
N THR A 129 -13.89 12.05 6.73
CA THR A 129 -15.32 11.86 6.58
C THR A 129 -16.07 13.11 6.13
N LYS A 130 -15.38 14.19 5.92
CA LYS A 130 -15.97 15.44 5.38
C LYS A 130 -15.04 16.61 5.49
#